data_58c3f8e5c3c80d23fab33b12bcb15322
#
_entry.id   58c3f8e5c3c80d23fab33b12bcb15322
#
_cell.length_a   1.000
_cell.length_b   1.000
_cell.length_c   1.000
_cell.angle_alpha   90.00
_cell.angle_beta   90.00
_cell.angle_gamma   90.00
#
_symmetry.space_group_name_H-M   'P 1'
#
loop_
_entity.id
_entity.type
_entity.pdbx_description
1 polymer ?
#
loop_
_entity_poly.entity_id
_entity_poly.type
_entity_poly.pdbx_seq_one_letter_code
_entity_poly.pdbx_strand_id
1 'polypeptide(L)'
;RAARLNDCFVVIGVNERGPKKLGTLYNTNLTISPTGEILGRHRKLVPTWAEKLTWSGGDGSTLTVHDTEIGVLGTLACGENTNPLARFTLMAQGEQVHVANYIGLPTAPSDYNMAEAIKLRGMTHSFEGKIFTIISCSAVSEEIIQEMERFVPNARELLTRESGAFSGVIGPDGNLVGEGLIDDEGIVYAEIDLNRCIQPKQMHDILGHYNRFDIFDLRVNRTVQTPLTFVNEVYSEDSYNQSLKTSRNEDD
;
A
#
# COMPACT_ATOMS: atom_id res chain seq x y z
N ARG A 1 14.36 9.03 -12.17
CA ARG A 1 14.90 9.27 -13.53
C ARG A 1 14.02 8.64 -14.61
N ALA A 2 13.68 7.35 -14.51
CA ALA A 2 12.85 6.65 -15.51
C ALA A 2 11.48 7.33 -15.70
N ALA A 3 10.76 7.64 -14.62
CA ALA A 3 9.49 8.35 -14.65
C ALA A 3 9.58 9.63 -15.49
N ARG A 4 10.60 10.46 -15.23
CA ARG A 4 10.81 11.73 -15.95
C ARG A 4 11.20 11.55 -17.41
N LEU A 5 11.94 10.48 -17.75
CA LEU A 5 12.33 10.23 -19.14
C LEU A 5 11.18 9.73 -20.01
N ASN A 6 10.18 9.11 -19.40
CA ASN A 6 9.03 8.52 -20.08
C ASN A 6 7.73 9.27 -19.80
N ASP A 7 7.80 10.41 -19.11
CA ASP A 7 6.63 11.24 -18.77
C ASP A 7 5.48 10.41 -18.18
N CYS A 8 5.78 9.61 -17.13
CA CYS A 8 4.80 8.70 -16.54
C CYS A 8 4.87 8.67 -15.01
N PHE A 9 3.73 8.39 -14.39
CA PHE A 9 3.69 8.01 -12.98
C PHE A 9 4.24 6.60 -12.80
N VAL A 10 4.94 6.39 -11.68
CA VAL A 10 5.48 5.07 -11.33
C VAL A 10 5.09 4.75 -9.90
N VAL A 11 4.50 3.58 -9.67
CA VAL A 11 4.30 3.02 -8.34
C VAL A 11 5.14 1.75 -8.23
N ILE A 12 6.08 1.73 -7.29
CA ILE A 12 7.03 0.63 -7.15
C ILE A 12 7.25 0.24 -5.68
N GLY A 13 7.28 -1.06 -5.41
CA GLY A 13 7.64 -1.61 -4.11
C GLY A 13 9.16 -1.58 -3.88
N VAL A 14 9.57 -1.14 -2.70
CA VAL A 14 10.99 -1.05 -2.30
C VAL A 14 11.19 -1.48 -0.85
N ASN A 15 12.43 -1.88 -0.53
CA ASN A 15 12.90 -1.97 0.85
C ASN A 15 13.35 -0.60 1.32
N GLU A 16 12.59 0.03 2.20
CA GLU A 16 12.93 1.33 2.79
C GLU A 16 13.65 1.13 4.11
N ARG A 17 14.78 1.81 4.29
CA ARG A 17 15.45 1.92 5.59
C ARG A 17 14.84 3.08 6.37
N GLY A 18 14.43 2.82 7.61
CA GLY A 18 13.90 3.87 8.49
C GLY A 18 14.90 5.01 8.71
N PRO A 19 14.51 6.29 8.48
CA PRO A 19 15.35 7.42 8.81
C PRO A 19 15.65 7.41 10.32
N LYS A 20 16.88 7.56 10.75
CA LYS A 20 17.30 7.51 12.16
C LYS A 20 17.14 6.14 12.87
N LYS A 21 16.69 5.09 12.16
CA LYS A 21 16.53 3.73 12.69
C LYS A 21 17.31 2.76 11.82
N LEU A 22 18.63 2.67 12.02
CA LEU A 22 19.56 1.98 11.12
C LEU A 22 19.25 0.48 10.91
N GLY A 23 18.63 -0.18 11.87
CA GLY A 23 18.25 -1.59 11.82
C GLY A 23 16.78 -1.85 11.42
N THR A 24 16.00 -0.80 11.15
CA THR A 24 14.57 -0.96 10.83
C THR A 24 14.35 -0.84 9.32
N LEU A 25 13.74 -1.87 8.73
CA LEU A 25 13.32 -1.90 7.34
C LEU A 25 11.79 -1.87 7.24
N TYR A 26 11.27 -1.33 6.14
CA TYR A 26 9.87 -1.32 5.80
C TYR A 26 9.66 -1.82 4.37
N ASN A 27 8.58 -2.55 4.15
CA ASN A 27 8.06 -2.81 2.82
C ASN A 27 7.24 -1.58 2.41
N THR A 28 7.68 -0.86 1.38
CA THR A 28 7.15 0.46 1.03
C THR A 28 6.81 0.55 -0.44
N ASN A 29 5.61 1.03 -0.75
CA ASN A 29 5.25 1.47 -2.10
C ASN A 29 5.62 2.95 -2.26
N LEU A 30 6.44 3.27 -3.27
CA LEU A 30 6.74 4.64 -3.67
C LEU A 30 5.86 5.05 -4.84
N THR A 31 5.23 6.22 -4.73
CA THR A 31 4.54 6.88 -5.84
C THR A 31 5.41 8.02 -6.36
N ILE A 32 5.76 7.99 -7.63
CA ILE A 32 6.70 8.92 -8.28
C ILE A 32 5.99 9.60 -9.44
N SER A 33 6.06 10.93 -9.49
CA SER A 33 5.46 11.75 -10.56
C SER A 33 6.24 11.71 -11.88
N PRO A 34 5.66 12.19 -12.99
CA PRO A 34 6.36 12.38 -14.27
C PRO A 34 7.56 13.33 -14.15
N THR A 35 7.59 14.23 -13.19
CA THR A 35 8.76 15.09 -12.92
C THR A 35 9.89 14.36 -12.18
N GLY A 36 9.62 13.12 -11.71
CA GLY A 36 10.55 12.31 -10.94
C GLY A 36 10.56 12.62 -9.44
N GLU A 37 9.57 13.38 -8.96
CA GLU A 37 9.36 13.68 -7.56
C GLU A 37 8.65 12.52 -6.86
N ILE A 38 9.02 12.23 -5.61
CA ILE A 38 8.33 11.25 -4.78
C ILE A 38 7.10 11.92 -4.16
N LEU A 39 5.91 11.58 -4.66
CA LEU A 39 4.64 12.08 -4.15
C LEU A 39 4.26 11.41 -2.84
N GLY A 40 4.54 10.13 -2.70
CA GLY A 40 4.15 9.36 -1.53
C GLY A 40 5.03 8.15 -1.25
N ARG A 41 4.95 7.73 0.04
CA ARG A 41 5.60 6.53 0.57
C ARG A 41 4.61 5.81 1.47
N HIS A 42 3.95 4.80 0.93
CA HIS A 42 3.07 3.98 1.75
C HIS A 42 3.86 2.81 2.33
N ARG A 43 4.07 2.79 3.64
CA ARG A 43 4.65 1.67 4.37
C ARG A 43 3.57 0.66 4.69
N LYS A 44 3.75 -0.59 4.26
CA LYS A 44 2.82 -1.69 4.57
C LYS A 44 2.50 -1.71 6.06
N LEU A 45 1.21 -1.62 6.40
CA LEU A 45 0.76 -1.49 7.79
C LEU A 45 1.14 -2.71 8.63
N VAL A 46 0.94 -3.91 8.07
CA VAL A 46 1.25 -5.17 8.74
C VAL A 46 2.00 -6.08 7.80
N PRO A 47 3.29 -6.37 8.07
CA PRO A 47 4.01 -7.41 7.34
C PRO A 47 3.31 -8.76 7.49
N THR A 48 3.21 -9.50 6.37
CA THR A 48 2.48 -10.76 6.30
C THR A 48 3.36 -11.90 6.80
N TRP A 49 2.90 -12.67 7.77
CA TRP A 49 3.52 -13.90 8.26
C TRP A 49 5.06 -13.76 8.45
N ALA A 50 5.86 -14.47 7.65
CA ALA A 50 7.33 -14.48 7.74
C ALA A 50 7.99 -13.12 7.40
N GLU A 51 7.29 -12.21 6.71
CA GLU A 51 7.77 -10.85 6.47
C GLU A 51 8.12 -10.11 7.77
N LYS A 52 7.46 -10.46 8.88
CA LYS A 52 7.74 -9.90 10.22
C LYS A 52 9.15 -10.17 10.74
N LEU A 53 9.86 -11.12 10.16
CA LEU A 53 11.27 -11.39 10.48
C LEU A 53 12.19 -10.30 9.90
N THR A 54 11.74 -9.55 8.88
CA THR A 54 12.56 -8.59 8.13
C THR A 54 12.02 -7.17 8.24
N TRP A 55 10.69 -6.98 8.10
CA TRP A 55 10.07 -5.67 8.02
C TRP A 55 9.23 -5.32 9.24
N SER A 56 9.30 -4.05 9.62
CA SER A 56 8.39 -3.44 10.60
C SER A 56 7.09 -2.98 9.94
N GLY A 57 6.03 -2.91 10.72
CA GLY A 57 4.77 -2.32 10.28
C GLY A 57 4.86 -0.80 10.09
N GLY A 58 4.14 -0.28 9.12
CA GLY A 58 3.88 1.14 8.95
C GLY A 58 2.85 1.67 9.95
N ASP A 59 2.61 2.98 9.90
CA ASP A 59 1.55 3.64 10.65
C ASP A 59 0.51 4.27 9.70
N GLY A 60 -0.58 4.79 10.27
CA GLY A 60 -1.68 5.37 9.48
C GLY A 60 -1.34 6.69 8.78
N SER A 61 -0.18 7.29 9.04
CA SER A 61 0.22 8.55 8.41
C SER A 61 0.42 8.43 6.90
N THR A 62 0.69 7.21 6.42
CA THR A 62 0.97 6.92 5.02
C THR A 62 -0.23 6.38 4.24
N LEU A 63 -1.40 6.22 4.89
CA LEU A 63 -2.67 5.89 4.22
C LEU A 63 -3.26 7.12 3.54
N THR A 64 -2.65 7.50 2.41
CA THR A 64 -3.01 8.70 1.65
C THR A 64 -3.17 8.37 0.18
N VAL A 65 -4.04 9.15 -0.47
CA VAL A 65 -4.13 9.20 -1.94
C VAL A 65 -3.44 10.47 -2.45
N HIS A 66 -3.13 10.49 -3.74
CA HIS A 66 -2.48 11.61 -4.42
C HIS A 66 -3.37 12.09 -5.56
N ASP A 67 -3.76 13.36 -5.51
CA ASP A 67 -4.46 14.02 -6.60
C ASP A 67 -3.47 14.27 -7.74
N THR A 68 -3.75 13.71 -8.90
CA THR A 68 -2.86 13.73 -10.06
C THR A 68 -3.63 13.99 -11.35
N GLU A 69 -2.94 14.33 -12.41
CA GLU A 69 -3.51 14.52 -13.75
C GLU A 69 -4.09 13.24 -14.38
N ILE A 70 -3.73 12.05 -13.85
CA ILE A 70 -4.31 10.76 -14.24
C ILE A 70 -5.39 10.27 -13.28
N GLY A 71 -5.90 11.15 -12.40
CA GLY A 71 -6.89 10.86 -11.37
C GLY A 71 -6.28 10.72 -9.97
N VAL A 72 -7.15 10.45 -9.00
CA VAL A 72 -6.75 10.28 -7.59
C VAL A 72 -6.17 8.88 -7.38
N LEU A 73 -4.86 8.84 -7.15
CA LEU A 73 -4.05 7.62 -7.13
C LEU A 73 -3.79 7.15 -5.70
N GLY A 74 -4.15 5.91 -5.39
CA GLY A 74 -3.86 5.23 -4.13
C GLY A 74 -3.04 3.95 -4.32
N THR A 75 -2.48 3.42 -3.24
CA THR A 75 -1.73 2.15 -3.29
C THR A 75 -1.73 1.42 -1.95
N LEU A 76 -1.82 0.09 -2.02
CA LEU A 76 -1.60 -0.83 -0.91
C LEU A 76 -0.67 -1.97 -1.33
N ALA A 77 0.03 -2.55 -0.35
CA ALA A 77 1.01 -3.59 -0.60
C ALA A 77 0.48 -4.99 -0.28
N CYS A 78 0.39 -5.86 -1.30
CA CYS A 78 0.16 -7.29 -1.18
C CYS A 78 -1.10 -7.67 -0.35
N GLY A 79 -0.94 -8.51 0.68
CA GLY A 79 -2.01 -8.97 1.56
C GLY A 79 -2.79 -7.87 2.29
N GLU A 80 -2.24 -6.67 2.39
CA GLU A 80 -2.89 -5.48 2.94
C GLU A 80 -4.19 -5.13 2.18
N ASN A 81 -4.25 -5.45 0.89
CA ASN A 81 -5.46 -5.34 0.06
C ASN A 81 -6.63 -6.23 0.55
N THR A 82 -6.40 -7.12 1.50
CA THR A 82 -7.47 -7.88 2.15
C THR A 82 -8.18 -7.07 3.24
N ASN A 83 -7.53 -6.01 3.78
CA ASN A 83 -8.09 -5.22 4.87
C ASN A 83 -9.15 -4.23 4.35
N PRO A 84 -10.46 -4.44 4.64
CA PRO A 84 -11.51 -3.56 4.15
C PRO A 84 -11.43 -2.15 4.72
N LEU A 85 -10.88 -1.97 5.94
CA LEU A 85 -10.74 -0.64 6.56
C LEU A 85 -9.64 0.18 5.87
N ALA A 86 -8.51 -0.46 5.50
CA ALA A 86 -7.46 0.20 4.75
C ALA A 86 -7.95 0.60 3.34
N ARG A 87 -8.64 -0.31 2.64
CA ARG A 87 -9.27 -0.03 1.33
C ARG A 87 -10.29 1.09 1.42
N PHE A 88 -11.21 1.03 2.41
CA PHE A 88 -12.20 2.07 2.60
C PHE A 88 -11.57 3.44 2.91
N THR A 89 -10.46 3.45 3.67
CA THR A 89 -9.73 4.69 3.98
C THR A 89 -9.20 5.38 2.72
N LEU A 90 -8.69 4.64 1.73
CA LEU A 90 -8.25 5.23 0.47
C LEU A 90 -9.44 5.66 -0.39
N MET A 91 -10.44 4.80 -0.54
CA MET A 91 -11.66 5.12 -1.28
C MET A 91 -12.34 6.39 -0.73
N ALA A 92 -12.43 6.54 0.60
CA ALA A 92 -13.05 7.70 1.26
C ALA A 92 -12.30 9.01 1.02
N GLN A 93 -11.04 8.96 0.57
CA GLN A 93 -10.27 10.13 0.14
C GLN A 93 -10.46 10.46 -1.35
N GLY A 94 -11.38 9.77 -2.04
CA GLY A 94 -11.69 10.02 -3.45
C GLY A 94 -10.86 9.21 -4.44
N GLU A 95 -10.25 8.10 -4.01
CA GLU A 95 -9.46 7.22 -4.89
C GLU A 95 -10.21 6.86 -6.17
N GLN A 96 -9.53 6.92 -7.31
CA GLN A 96 -10.06 6.56 -8.63
C GLN A 96 -9.22 5.48 -9.31
N VAL A 97 -7.91 5.47 -9.03
CA VAL A 97 -6.96 4.47 -9.51
C VAL A 97 -6.20 3.90 -8.33
N HIS A 98 -6.33 2.62 -8.12
CA HIS A 98 -5.62 1.88 -7.09
C HIS A 98 -4.48 1.07 -7.68
N VAL A 99 -3.30 1.12 -7.08
CA VAL A 99 -2.18 0.24 -7.46
C VAL A 99 -1.90 -0.75 -6.34
N ALA A 100 -2.03 -2.02 -6.67
CA ALA A 100 -1.80 -3.13 -5.77
C ALA A 100 -0.54 -3.91 -6.18
N ASN A 101 0.56 -3.71 -5.46
CA ASN A 101 1.82 -4.42 -5.71
C ASN A 101 1.87 -5.73 -4.91
N TYR A 102 2.18 -6.82 -5.58
CA TYR A 102 2.29 -8.16 -5.01
C TYR A 102 3.65 -8.81 -5.31
N ILE A 103 3.95 -9.82 -4.55
CA ILE A 103 5.00 -10.80 -4.85
C ILE A 103 4.34 -12.12 -5.23
N GLY A 104 4.81 -12.76 -6.28
CA GLY A 104 4.46 -14.14 -6.60
C GLY A 104 4.99 -15.04 -5.49
N LEU A 105 4.10 -15.75 -4.80
CA LEU A 105 4.46 -16.58 -3.67
C LEU A 105 3.76 -17.94 -3.76
N PRO A 106 4.25 -18.85 -4.62
CA PRO A 106 3.64 -20.16 -4.81
C PRO A 106 3.82 -21.10 -3.61
N THR A 107 4.40 -20.62 -2.50
CA THR A 107 4.62 -21.37 -1.26
C THR A 107 3.41 -21.44 -0.34
N ALA A 108 2.27 -20.87 -0.75
CA ALA A 108 1.01 -21.05 -0.03
C ALA A 108 0.59 -22.53 0.06
N PRO A 109 -0.31 -22.93 0.98
CA PRO A 109 -0.84 -24.28 1.02
C PRO A 109 -1.26 -24.78 -0.37
N SER A 110 -1.12 -26.05 -0.64
CA SER A 110 -1.30 -26.65 -1.98
C SER A 110 -2.69 -26.44 -2.60
N ASP A 111 -3.69 -26.18 -1.77
CA ASP A 111 -5.08 -25.88 -2.15
C ASP A 111 -5.40 -24.39 -2.29
N TYR A 112 -4.42 -23.51 -2.04
CA TYR A 112 -4.60 -22.06 -2.10
C TYR A 112 -4.11 -21.52 -3.45
N ASN A 113 -5.05 -21.10 -4.29
CA ASN A 113 -4.75 -20.42 -5.55
C ASN A 113 -4.44 -18.94 -5.27
N MET A 114 -3.15 -18.58 -5.29
CA MET A 114 -2.69 -17.23 -5.00
C MET A 114 -3.09 -16.25 -6.10
N ALA A 115 -3.02 -16.64 -7.37
CA ALA A 115 -3.39 -15.80 -8.50
C ALA A 115 -4.86 -15.38 -8.42
N GLU A 116 -5.77 -16.32 -8.16
CA GLU A 116 -7.19 -16.02 -7.97
C GLU A 116 -7.44 -15.18 -6.71
N ALA A 117 -6.71 -15.42 -5.62
CA ALA A 117 -6.81 -14.63 -4.40
C ALA A 117 -6.33 -13.18 -4.60
N ILE A 118 -5.29 -12.95 -5.40
CA ILE A 118 -4.81 -11.61 -5.79
C ILE A 118 -5.87 -10.92 -6.64
N LYS A 119 -6.35 -11.59 -7.68
CA LYS A 119 -7.39 -11.11 -8.59
C LYS A 119 -8.68 -10.74 -7.85
N LEU A 120 -9.14 -11.61 -6.95
CA LEU A 120 -10.34 -11.38 -6.14
C LEU A 120 -10.23 -10.10 -5.28
N ARG A 121 -9.07 -9.83 -4.68
CA ARG A 121 -8.86 -8.58 -3.91
C ARG A 121 -8.99 -7.35 -4.79
N GLY A 122 -8.40 -7.37 -5.99
CA GLY A 122 -8.54 -6.28 -6.95
C GLY A 122 -9.97 -6.11 -7.44
N MET A 123 -10.66 -7.20 -7.78
CA MET A 123 -12.07 -7.20 -8.18
C MET A 123 -12.97 -6.62 -7.08
N THR A 124 -12.74 -7.02 -5.82
CA THR A 124 -13.49 -6.51 -4.68
C THR A 124 -13.27 -5.01 -4.50
N HIS A 125 -12.02 -4.55 -4.53
CA HIS A 125 -11.69 -3.12 -4.37
C HIS A 125 -12.31 -2.28 -5.48
N SER A 126 -12.14 -2.71 -6.72
CA SER A 126 -12.72 -2.03 -7.90
C SER A 126 -14.25 -2.00 -7.85
N PHE A 127 -14.88 -3.13 -7.55
CA PHE A 127 -16.35 -3.22 -7.52
C PHE A 127 -16.97 -2.42 -6.38
N GLU A 128 -16.40 -2.46 -5.17
CA GLU A 128 -16.90 -1.70 -4.03
C GLU A 128 -16.68 -0.19 -4.23
N GLY A 129 -15.48 0.24 -4.60
CA GLY A 129 -15.11 1.65 -4.78
C GLY A 129 -15.58 2.27 -6.09
N LYS A 130 -15.99 1.45 -7.08
CA LYS A 130 -16.25 1.88 -8.47
C LYS A 130 -15.04 2.61 -9.05
N ILE A 131 -13.87 1.97 -8.94
CA ILE A 131 -12.57 2.49 -9.32
C ILE A 131 -11.81 1.49 -10.20
N PHE A 132 -10.71 1.90 -10.80
CA PHE A 132 -9.79 0.98 -11.45
C PHE A 132 -8.75 0.47 -10.46
N THR A 133 -8.41 -0.82 -10.55
CA THR A 133 -7.30 -1.42 -9.81
C THR A 133 -6.26 -1.98 -10.77
N ILE A 134 -5.04 -1.48 -10.66
CA ILE A 134 -3.87 -1.97 -11.38
C ILE A 134 -3.12 -2.93 -10.47
N ILE A 135 -3.04 -4.18 -10.86
CA ILE A 135 -2.36 -5.23 -10.10
C ILE A 135 -1.02 -5.52 -10.77
N SER A 136 0.06 -5.35 -10.03
CA SER A 136 1.42 -5.72 -10.44
C SER A 136 1.96 -6.77 -9.49
N CYS A 137 2.31 -7.93 -10.02
CA CYS A 137 2.83 -9.06 -9.26
C CYS A 137 4.15 -9.53 -9.86
N SER A 138 5.17 -9.77 -9.03
CA SER A 138 6.39 -10.38 -9.53
C SER A 138 6.15 -11.84 -9.90
N ALA A 139 6.68 -12.29 -11.04
CA ALA A 139 6.84 -13.70 -11.35
C ALA A 139 8.09 -14.26 -10.67
N VAL A 140 8.14 -15.57 -10.49
CA VAL A 140 9.33 -16.27 -9.97
C VAL A 140 10.17 -16.72 -11.15
N SER A 141 11.33 -16.09 -11.34
CA SER A 141 12.25 -16.45 -12.43
C SER A 141 13.12 -17.65 -12.08
N GLU A 142 13.72 -18.26 -13.11
CA GLU A 142 14.64 -19.38 -12.93
C GLU A 142 15.87 -18.98 -12.08
N GLU A 143 16.36 -17.74 -12.20
CA GLU A 143 17.48 -17.23 -11.40
C GLU A 143 17.10 -17.16 -9.92
N ILE A 144 15.87 -16.77 -9.59
CA ILE A 144 15.36 -16.77 -8.21
C ILE A 144 15.33 -18.19 -7.68
N ILE A 145 14.83 -19.15 -8.47
CA ILE A 145 14.77 -20.57 -8.09
C ILE A 145 16.17 -21.09 -7.79
N GLN A 146 17.13 -20.89 -8.70
CA GLN A 146 18.51 -21.33 -8.56
C GLN A 146 19.19 -20.75 -7.33
N GLU A 147 18.98 -19.45 -7.06
CA GLU A 147 19.52 -18.82 -5.86
C GLU A 147 18.89 -19.41 -4.59
N MET A 148 17.59 -19.64 -4.58
CA MET A 148 16.89 -20.22 -3.42
C MET A 148 17.27 -21.68 -3.17
N GLU A 149 17.56 -22.48 -4.20
CA GLU A 149 18.02 -23.87 -4.08
C GLU A 149 19.34 -23.99 -3.29
N ARG A 150 20.14 -22.91 -3.24
CA ARG A 150 21.39 -22.87 -2.45
C ARG A 150 21.14 -22.89 -0.94
N PHE A 151 19.94 -22.50 -0.50
CA PHE A 151 19.59 -22.34 0.91
C PHE A 151 18.44 -23.25 1.35
N VAL A 152 17.55 -23.62 0.41
CA VAL A 152 16.33 -24.39 0.68
C VAL A 152 16.30 -25.62 -0.22
N PRO A 153 16.48 -26.84 0.32
CA PRO A 153 16.64 -28.07 -0.49
C PRO A 153 15.48 -28.37 -1.45
N ASN A 154 14.25 -27.95 -1.13
CA ASN A 154 13.05 -28.16 -1.96
C ASN A 154 12.53 -26.88 -2.59
N ALA A 155 13.38 -25.86 -2.75
CA ALA A 155 12.98 -24.55 -3.28
C ALA A 155 12.31 -24.68 -4.65
N ARG A 156 12.88 -25.46 -5.56
CA ARG A 156 12.33 -25.68 -6.91
C ARG A 156 10.90 -26.23 -6.85
N GLU A 157 10.67 -27.27 -6.09
CA GLU A 157 9.32 -27.85 -5.94
C GLU A 157 8.31 -26.82 -5.42
N LEU A 158 8.72 -26.00 -4.46
CA LEU A 158 7.85 -24.98 -3.87
C LEU A 158 7.61 -23.79 -4.81
N LEU A 159 8.65 -23.34 -5.52
CA LEU A 159 8.60 -22.11 -6.32
C LEU A 159 8.08 -22.31 -7.74
N THR A 160 7.99 -23.54 -8.24
CA THR A 160 7.41 -23.88 -9.56
C THR A 160 5.94 -24.27 -9.51
N ARG A 161 5.28 -24.12 -8.37
CA ARG A 161 3.83 -24.35 -8.26
C ARG A 161 3.06 -23.31 -9.09
N GLU A 162 2.06 -23.80 -9.81
CA GLU A 162 1.20 -22.97 -10.65
C GLU A 162 0.30 -22.04 -9.82
N SER A 163 -0.18 -20.99 -10.47
CA SER A 163 -1.12 -20.03 -9.90
C SER A 163 -0.58 -19.24 -8.69
N GLY A 164 0.72 -18.93 -8.72
CA GLY A 164 1.41 -18.15 -7.69
C GLY A 164 1.34 -16.64 -7.86
N ALA A 165 1.07 -16.14 -9.09
CA ALA A 165 1.11 -14.72 -9.43
C ALA A 165 0.00 -14.32 -10.40
N PHE A 166 -0.51 -13.10 -10.25
CA PHE A 166 -1.44 -12.48 -11.20
C PHE A 166 -1.12 -11.00 -11.37
N SER A 167 -1.02 -10.56 -12.62
CA SER A 167 -0.94 -9.13 -13.00
C SER A 167 -2.06 -8.78 -13.98
N GLY A 168 -2.69 -7.63 -13.82
CA GLY A 168 -3.82 -7.21 -14.65
C GLY A 168 -4.44 -5.91 -14.21
N VAL A 169 -5.41 -5.41 -14.97
CA VAL A 169 -6.18 -4.21 -14.64
C VAL A 169 -7.64 -4.59 -14.47
N ILE A 170 -8.25 -4.20 -13.36
CA ILE A 170 -9.66 -4.44 -13.05
C ILE A 170 -10.42 -3.12 -13.17
N GLY A 171 -11.55 -3.16 -13.86
CA GLY A 171 -12.43 -2.01 -14.05
C GLY A 171 -13.44 -1.80 -12.91
N PRO A 172 -14.18 -0.67 -12.92
CA PRO A 172 -15.15 -0.30 -11.89
C PRO A 172 -16.34 -1.26 -11.76
N ASP A 173 -16.54 -2.12 -12.74
CA ASP A 173 -17.53 -3.19 -12.77
C ASP A 173 -17.02 -4.51 -12.14
N GLY A 174 -15.77 -4.52 -11.67
CA GLY A 174 -15.12 -5.69 -11.10
C GLY A 174 -14.57 -6.67 -12.14
N ASN A 175 -14.63 -6.34 -13.43
CA ASN A 175 -14.14 -7.20 -14.49
C ASN A 175 -12.72 -6.83 -14.93
N LEU A 176 -12.02 -7.81 -15.52
CA LEU A 176 -10.70 -7.59 -16.12
C LEU A 176 -10.83 -6.67 -17.33
N VAL A 177 -9.93 -5.70 -17.44
CA VAL A 177 -9.78 -4.80 -18.60
C VAL A 177 -8.62 -5.31 -19.45
N GLY A 178 -8.94 -5.84 -20.61
CA GLY A 178 -7.94 -6.48 -21.47
C GLY A 178 -7.53 -7.87 -20.97
N GLU A 179 -6.25 -8.19 -21.13
CA GLU A 179 -5.68 -9.47 -20.75
C GLU A 179 -4.88 -9.34 -19.44
N GLY A 180 -4.77 -10.43 -18.69
CA GLY A 180 -3.92 -10.53 -17.51
C GLY A 180 -2.83 -11.57 -17.71
N LEU A 181 -1.81 -11.53 -16.86
CA LEU A 181 -0.73 -12.52 -16.81
C LEU A 181 -0.87 -13.37 -15.55
N ILE A 182 -0.70 -14.68 -15.69
CA ILE A 182 -0.63 -15.64 -14.58
C ILE A 182 0.72 -16.32 -14.67
N ASP A 183 1.52 -16.20 -13.61
CA ASP A 183 2.85 -16.81 -13.46
C ASP A 183 3.88 -16.44 -14.55
N ASP A 184 3.52 -15.57 -15.47
CA ASP A 184 4.35 -15.16 -16.59
C ASP A 184 5.05 -13.82 -16.33
N GLU A 185 6.23 -13.66 -16.90
CA GLU A 185 6.95 -12.39 -16.99
C GLU A 185 6.49 -11.63 -18.24
N GLY A 186 6.08 -10.37 -18.06
CA GLY A 186 5.60 -9.55 -19.16
C GLY A 186 5.07 -8.19 -18.76
N ILE A 187 4.45 -7.49 -19.71
CA ILE A 187 3.84 -6.19 -19.50
C ILE A 187 2.36 -6.27 -19.90
N VAL A 188 1.49 -5.89 -18.96
CA VAL A 188 0.06 -5.73 -19.20
C VAL A 188 -0.21 -4.27 -19.57
N TYR A 189 -0.94 -4.07 -20.67
CA TYR A 189 -1.42 -2.76 -21.11
C TYR A 189 -2.94 -2.71 -21.04
N ALA A 190 -3.48 -1.60 -20.56
CA ALA A 190 -4.91 -1.34 -20.57
C ALA A 190 -5.18 0.16 -20.72
N GLU A 191 -6.17 0.52 -21.51
CA GLU A 191 -6.69 1.88 -21.57
C GLU A 191 -7.77 2.07 -20.51
N ILE A 192 -7.65 3.15 -19.74
CA ILE A 192 -8.53 3.48 -18.63
C ILE A 192 -9.28 4.78 -18.95
N ASP A 193 -10.61 4.74 -18.90
CA ASP A 193 -11.46 5.94 -18.92
C ASP A 193 -12.10 6.15 -17.54
N LEU A 194 -11.64 7.18 -16.83
CA LEU A 194 -12.14 7.50 -15.49
C LEU A 194 -13.63 7.87 -15.44
N ASN A 195 -14.23 8.26 -16.58
CA ASN A 195 -15.68 8.50 -16.64
C ASN A 195 -16.48 7.21 -16.35
N ARG A 196 -15.91 6.04 -16.59
CA ARG A 196 -16.52 4.75 -16.25
C ARG A 196 -16.70 4.55 -14.74
N CYS A 197 -16.03 5.33 -13.90
CA CYS A 197 -16.21 5.30 -12.44
C CYS A 197 -17.53 5.98 -12.00
N ILE A 198 -18.14 6.83 -12.83
CA ILE A 198 -19.27 7.69 -12.44
C ILE A 198 -20.58 6.91 -12.44
N GLN A 199 -20.94 6.27 -13.56
CA GLN A 199 -22.23 5.63 -13.74
C GLN A 199 -22.51 4.52 -12.70
N PRO A 200 -21.57 3.61 -12.37
CA PRO A 200 -21.82 2.58 -11.36
C PRO A 200 -22.07 3.13 -9.96
N LYS A 201 -21.54 4.32 -9.64
CA LYS A 201 -21.78 4.99 -8.35
C LYS A 201 -23.23 5.45 -8.18
N GLN A 202 -23.97 5.67 -9.27
CA GLN A 202 -25.40 5.99 -9.19
C GLN A 202 -26.22 4.91 -8.49
N MET A 203 -25.80 3.65 -8.60
CA MET A 203 -26.48 2.52 -7.95
C MET A 203 -26.00 2.31 -6.51
N HIS A 204 -24.70 2.27 -6.28
CA HIS A 204 -24.10 1.91 -5.00
C HIS A 204 -22.84 2.73 -4.74
N ASP A 205 -23.00 3.98 -4.34
CA ASP A 205 -21.88 4.79 -3.88
C ASP A 205 -21.72 4.65 -2.37
N ILE A 206 -20.82 3.74 -1.96
CA ILE A 206 -20.54 3.49 -0.53
C ILE A 206 -19.80 4.65 0.14
N LEU A 207 -19.34 5.64 -0.63
CA LEU A 207 -18.71 6.87 -0.14
C LEU A 207 -19.70 8.03 -0.06
N GLY A 208 -20.92 7.83 -0.53
CA GLY A 208 -21.98 8.82 -0.62
C GLY A 208 -23.33 8.25 -0.18
N HIS A 209 -24.29 8.26 -1.10
CA HIS A 209 -25.71 7.98 -0.79
C HIS A 209 -26.01 6.53 -0.36
N TYR A 210 -25.10 5.58 -0.59
CA TYR A 210 -25.27 4.18 -0.18
C TYR A 210 -24.47 3.84 1.06
N ASN A 211 -24.43 4.77 2.03
CA ASN A 211 -23.81 4.59 3.33
C ASN A 211 -24.63 5.26 4.44
N ARG A 212 -24.37 4.89 5.65
CA ARG A 212 -25.00 5.41 6.89
C ARG A 212 -23.93 5.92 7.81
N PHE A 213 -23.37 7.12 7.50
CA PHE A 213 -22.34 7.79 8.31
C PHE A 213 -22.85 8.23 9.68
N ASP A 214 -24.17 8.21 9.90
CA ASP A 214 -24.79 8.37 11.20
C ASP A 214 -24.72 7.10 12.07
N ILE A 215 -24.41 5.92 11.46
CA ILE A 215 -24.25 4.63 12.14
C ILE A 215 -22.78 4.21 12.20
N PHE A 216 -22.05 4.41 11.09
CA PHE A 216 -20.66 3.98 10.95
C PHE A 216 -19.70 5.17 11.01
N ASP A 217 -18.83 5.18 12.02
CA ASP A 217 -17.79 6.20 12.22
C ASP A 217 -16.41 5.52 12.14
N LEU A 218 -15.74 5.66 10.98
CA LEU A 218 -14.37 5.19 10.81
C LEU A 218 -13.38 6.30 11.15
N ARG A 219 -12.58 6.09 12.19
CA ARG A 219 -11.49 6.99 12.59
C ARG A 219 -10.15 6.36 12.31
N VAL A 220 -9.32 7.07 11.55
CA VAL A 220 -7.97 6.63 11.22
C VAL A 220 -6.97 7.49 11.97
N ASN A 221 -6.16 6.86 12.82
CA ASN A 221 -5.06 7.56 13.48
C ASN A 221 -3.91 7.78 12.49
N ARG A 222 -3.70 9.03 12.09
CA ARG A 222 -2.62 9.43 11.17
C ARG A 222 -1.38 9.98 11.88
N THR A 223 -1.27 9.81 13.17
CA THR A 223 -0.08 10.21 13.92
C THR A 223 1.11 9.37 13.48
N VAL A 224 2.20 10.03 13.09
CA VAL A 224 3.49 9.37 12.81
C VAL A 224 4.00 8.74 14.09
N GLN A 225 4.26 7.44 14.07
CA GLN A 225 4.83 6.76 15.22
C GLN A 225 6.31 7.08 15.38
N THR A 226 6.62 7.76 16.48
CA THR A 226 7.99 8.07 16.88
C THR A 226 8.38 7.25 18.10
N PRO A 227 9.67 6.91 18.28
CA PRO A 227 10.14 6.20 19.47
C PRO A 227 9.91 6.96 20.77
N LEU A 228 9.72 8.28 20.69
CA LEU A 228 9.59 9.15 21.84
C LEU A 228 8.64 10.30 21.50
N THR A 229 7.67 10.51 22.37
CA THR A 229 6.83 11.70 22.41
C THR A 229 6.89 12.26 23.80
N PHE A 230 7.29 13.52 23.94
CA PHE A 230 7.20 14.22 25.21
C PHE A 230 5.75 14.64 25.44
N VAL A 231 5.14 14.17 26.52
CA VAL A 231 3.70 14.35 26.80
C VAL A 231 3.45 15.64 27.58
N ASN A 232 4.47 16.20 28.20
CA ASN A 232 4.44 17.49 28.87
C ASN A 232 5.65 18.31 28.42
N GLU A 233 5.47 19.61 28.20
CA GLU A 233 6.60 20.53 28.18
C GLU A 233 7.15 20.61 29.61
N VAL A 234 7.98 19.63 29.97
CA VAL A 234 8.69 19.69 31.24
C VAL A 234 9.93 20.52 30.97
N TYR A 235 9.84 21.76 31.42
CA TYR A 235 10.96 22.64 31.74
C TYR A 235 12.08 22.70 30.68
N SER A 236 12.00 23.71 29.83
CA SER A 236 13.24 24.27 29.30
C SER A 236 14.14 24.64 30.52
N GLU A 237 15.44 24.53 30.42
CA GLU A 237 16.35 25.02 31.47
C GLU A 237 16.02 26.46 31.91
N ASP A 238 15.48 27.27 31.00
CA ASP A 238 14.97 28.61 31.25
C ASP A 238 13.76 28.66 32.18
N SER A 239 12.80 27.73 32.06
CA SER A 239 11.64 27.69 32.97
C SER A 239 12.03 27.18 34.35
N TYR A 240 12.98 26.27 34.45
CA TYR A 240 13.55 25.82 35.73
C TYR A 240 14.30 26.96 36.42
N ASN A 241 15.13 27.70 35.69
CA ASN A 241 15.85 28.86 36.19
C ASN A 241 14.93 30.05 36.57
N GLN A 242 13.78 30.23 35.90
CA GLN A 242 12.77 31.21 36.28
C GLN A 242 12.04 30.76 37.57
N SER A 243 11.71 29.49 37.76
CA SER A 243 11.06 29.02 38.98
C SER A 243 11.98 29.16 40.20
N LEU A 244 13.29 28.96 40.05
CA LEU A 244 14.28 29.15 41.09
C LEU A 244 14.47 30.62 41.47
N LYS A 245 14.26 31.55 40.50
CA LYS A 245 14.34 32.99 40.79
C LYS A 245 13.09 33.55 41.52
N THR A 246 11.90 33.02 41.19
CA THR A 246 10.67 33.38 41.88
C THR A 246 10.62 32.84 43.31
N SER A 247 11.10 31.62 43.58
CA SER A 247 11.15 31.09 44.93
C SER A 247 12.17 31.76 45.86
N ARG A 248 13.18 32.46 45.34
CA ARG A 248 14.12 33.24 46.12
C ARG A 248 13.66 34.65 46.48
N ASN A 249 12.64 35.18 45.80
CA ASN A 249 12.09 36.49 46.03
C ASN A 249 10.85 36.46 46.97
N GLU A 250 10.40 35.30 47.41
CA GLU A 250 9.30 35.13 48.39
C GLU A 250 9.80 34.90 49.82
N ASP A 251 11.13 34.74 50.00
CA ASP A 251 11.76 34.51 51.31
C ASP A 251 12.60 35.73 51.82
N ASP A 252 12.52 36.87 51.14
CA ASP A 252 13.05 38.19 51.62
C ASP A 252 11.86 39.14 51.93
#